data_c060a1158ca198e1ebe5dd35bdf984ad
#
_entry.id   c060a1158ca198e1ebe5dd35bdf984ad
#
_cell.length_a   1.000
_cell.length_b   1.000
_cell.length_c   1.000
_cell.angle_alpha   90.00
_cell.angle_beta   90.00
_cell.angle_gamma   90.00
#
_symmetry.space_group_name_H-M   'P 1'
#
loop_
_entity.id
_entity.type
_entity.pdbx_description
1 polymer ?
#
loop_
_entity_poly.entity_id
_entity_poly.type
_entity_poly.pdbx_seq_one_letter_code
_entity_poly.pdbx_strand_id
1 'polypeptide(L)'
;MVIIYEYRKRNRNKRLKLLPGVNKRDSKPFLKMLREDGDFQKFCGVEFSEKNLSEFATYFERTRHEECIYSIFPKDPMEEFIGYVGFHRELNGDYEIEFYIAKNYRRKGYCEEACKAVIKQIFGEGLSVDHNQIMVDRLYATTLTENTPAIELLKKIGFHKDNPKDGPILVMQGFIDEDKEINICPVIKMIYEEKSMCT
;
A
#
# COMPACT_ATOMS: atom_id res chain seq x y z
N MET A 1 14.44 21.47 -5.03
CA MET A 1 15.49 20.84 -4.18
C MET A 1 14.87 19.51 -3.75
N VAL A 2 15.30 18.40 -4.40
CA VAL A 2 14.78 17.06 -4.10
C VAL A 2 15.46 16.63 -2.82
N ILE A 3 14.74 16.62 -1.71
CA ILE A 3 15.24 16.04 -0.46
C ILE A 3 15.21 14.53 -0.66
N ILE A 4 16.35 13.95 -0.98
CA ILE A 4 16.54 12.50 -0.93
C ILE A 4 16.61 12.18 0.56
N TYR A 5 15.50 11.69 1.11
CA TYR A 5 15.52 11.07 2.44
C TYR A 5 16.30 9.76 2.33
N GLU A 6 17.62 9.86 2.34
CA GLU A 6 18.47 8.75 2.69
C GLU A 6 18.14 8.41 4.16
N TYR A 7 17.40 7.36 4.37
CA TYR A 7 17.22 6.75 5.69
C TYR A 7 18.59 6.18 6.15
N ARG A 8 19.51 7.11 6.45
CA ARG A 8 20.82 6.83 7.02
C ARG A 8 20.74 6.86 8.54
N LYS A 9 20.14 5.84 9.18
CA LYS A 9 20.58 5.46 10.54
C LYS A 9 20.23 4.00 10.85
N ARG A 10 21.26 3.19 10.97
CA ARG A 10 21.37 1.93 11.72
C ARG A 10 20.43 0.78 11.38
N ASN A 11 20.44 0.28 10.13
CA ASN A 11 20.10 -1.12 9.95
C ASN A 11 20.97 -1.74 8.84
N ARG A 12 22.05 -2.41 9.24
CA ARG A 12 23.01 -3.10 8.33
C ARG A 12 22.38 -4.24 7.51
N ASN A 13 21.11 -4.60 7.77
CA ASN A 13 20.42 -5.74 7.17
C ASN A 13 19.16 -5.37 6.36
N LYS A 14 18.91 -4.12 6.01
CA LYS A 14 17.76 -3.79 5.15
C LYS A 14 18.10 -4.11 3.70
N ARG A 15 17.33 -5.03 3.13
CA ARG A 15 17.48 -5.48 1.73
C ARG A 15 16.82 -4.52 0.73
N LEU A 16 16.07 -3.53 1.23
CA LEU A 16 15.22 -2.65 0.44
C LEU A 16 15.69 -1.20 0.52
N LYS A 17 15.46 -0.50 -0.59
CA LYS A 17 15.45 0.95 -0.70
C LYS A 17 14.00 1.38 -0.94
N LEU A 18 13.49 2.27 -0.12
CA LEU A 18 12.16 2.84 -0.22
C LEU A 18 12.29 4.28 -0.67
N LEU A 19 11.59 4.67 -1.71
CA LEU A 19 11.60 6.02 -2.26
C LEU A 19 10.19 6.59 -2.31
N PRO A 20 10.00 7.86 -1.90
CA PRO A 20 8.71 8.52 -2.05
C PRO A 20 8.27 8.58 -3.51
N GLY A 21 7.00 8.28 -3.74
CA GLY A 21 6.37 8.32 -5.06
C GLY A 21 6.82 7.23 -6.02
N VAL A 22 6.25 7.27 -7.23
CA VAL A 22 6.65 6.43 -8.37
C VAL A 22 7.35 7.31 -9.40
N ASN A 23 8.56 6.94 -9.79
CA ASN A 23 9.30 7.67 -10.81
C ASN A 23 8.60 7.54 -12.18
N LYS A 24 8.62 8.61 -12.97
CA LYS A 24 8.03 8.61 -14.33
C LYS A 24 8.59 7.49 -15.22
N ARG A 25 9.86 7.13 -15.07
CA ARG A 25 10.49 6.00 -15.79
C ARG A 25 9.93 4.64 -15.35
N ASP A 26 9.48 4.53 -14.09
CA ASP A 26 9.04 3.26 -13.49
C ASP A 26 7.51 3.08 -13.63
N SER A 27 6.75 4.13 -13.95
CA SER A 27 5.30 4.09 -14.08
C SER A 27 4.81 3.13 -15.17
N LYS A 28 5.40 3.17 -16.37
CA LYS A 28 5.03 2.27 -17.47
C LYS A 28 5.33 0.79 -17.18
N PRO A 29 6.55 0.42 -16.73
CA PRO A 29 6.84 -0.95 -16.28
C PRO A 29 5.90 -1.40 -15.16
N PHE A 30 5.59 -0.53 -14.21
CA PHE A 30 4.69 -0.81 -13.12
C PHE A 30 3.27 -1.12 -13.61
N LEU A 31 2.68 -0.27 -14.46
CA LEU A 31 1.35 -0.50 -15.03
C LEU A 31 1.28 -1.79 -15.84
N LYS A 32 2.33 -2.08 -16.62
CA LYS A 32 2.43 -3.37 -17.33
C LYS A 32 2.40 -4.55 -16.35
N MET A 33 3.16 -4.46 -15.27
CA MET A 33 3.23 -5.48 -14.22
C MET A 33 1.87 -5.70 -13.55
N LEU A 34 1.13 -4.63 -13.23
CA LEU A 34 -0.22 -4.72 -12.67
C LEU A 34 -1.20 -5.36 -13.64
N ARG A 35 -1.10 -5.04 -14.93
CA ARG A 35 -1.94 -5.62 -15.99
C ARG A 35 -1.73 -7.13 -16.14
N GLU A 36 -0.49 -7.59 -16.01
CA GLU A 36 -0.12 -9.00 -16.17
C GLU A 36 -0.37 -9.83 -14.89
N ASP A 37 -0.70 -9.19 -13.77
CA ASP A 37 -0.91 -9.83 -12.48
C ASP A 37 -2.39 -10.09 -12.20
N GLY A 38 -2.88 -11.27 -12.58
CA GLY A 38 -4.28 -11.66 -12.34
C GLY A 38 -4.68 -11.71 -10.87
N ASP A 39 -3.74 -11.99 -9.94
CA ASP A 39 -4.04 -11.92 -8.52
C ASP A 39 -4.29 -10.47 -8.08
N PHE A 40 -3.51 -9.51 -8.60
CA PHE A 40 -3.72 -8.10 -8.32
C PHE A 40 -5.11 -7.65 -8.80
N GLN A 41 -5.45 -7.96 -10.05
CA GLN A 41 -6.77 -7.64 -10.63
C GLN A 41 -7.91 -8.24 -9.79
N LYS A 42 -7.79 -9.53 -9.43
CA LYS A 42 -8.76 -10.23 -8.61
C LYS A 42 -8.97 -9.56 -7.25
N PHE A 43 -7.90 -9.20 -6.56
CA PHE A 43 -7.97 -8.72 -5.17
C PHE A 43 -8.16 -7.21 -5.05
N CYS A 44 -7.84 -6.44 -6.08
CA CYS A 44 -8.13 -5.00 -6.13
C CYS A 44 -9.50 -4.68 -6.73
N GLY A 45 -10.16 -5.66 -7.36
CA GLY A 45 -11.46 -5.48 -8.01
C GLY A 45 -11.43 -4.51 -9.20
N VAL A 46 -10.25 -4.23 -9.74
CA VAL A 46 -10.06 -3.31 -10.85
C VAL A 46 -9.77 -4.11 -12.11
N GLU A 47 -10.69 -4.05 -13.07
CA GLU A 47 -10.40 -4.50 -14.42
C GLU A 47 -9.58 -3.42 -15.14
N PHE A 48 -8.33 -3.73 -15.50
CA PHE A 48 -7.45 -2.78 -16.16
C PHE A 48 -7.80 -2.62 -17.65
N SER A 49 -8.75 -1.73 -17.94
CA SER A 49 -8.91 -1.16 -19.28
C SER A 49 -7.80 -0.13 -19.55
N GLU A 50 -7.56 0.25 -20.81
CA GLU A 50 -6.61 1.33 -21.16
C GLU A 50 -6.98 2.66 -20.48
N LYS A 51 -8.28 2.92 -20.28
CA LYS A 51 -8.78 4.08 -19.56
C LYS A 51 -8.36 4.04 -18.09
N ASN A 52 -8.60 2.92 -17.41
CA ASN A 52 -8.27 2.74 -16.00
C ASN A 52 -6.76 2.80 -15.75
N LEU A 53 -5.96 2.31 -16.70
CA LEU A 53 -4.50 2.42 -16.63
C LEU A 53 -4.03 3.87 -16.69
N SER A 54 -4.66 4.70 -17.54
CA SER A 54 -4.34 6.14 -17.62
C SER A 54 -4.72 6.86 -16.32
N GLU A 55 -5.87 6.54 -15.75
CA GLU A 55 -6.32 7.10 -14.46
C GLU A 55 -5.39 6.66 -13.31
N PHE A 56 -4.98 5.41 -13.30
CA PHE A 56 -4.03 4.89 -12.31
C PHE A 56 -2.66 5.56 -12.44
N ALA A 57 -2.17 5.76 -13.66
CA ALA A 57 -0.93 6.51 -13.91
C ALA A 57 -1.02 7.95 -13.38
N THR A 58 -2.15 8.61 -13.63
CA THR A 58 -2.42 9.97 -13.15
C THR A 58 -2.49 10.00 -11.61
N TYR A 59 -3.14 9.00 -10.99
CA TYR A 59 -3.16 8.85 -9.54
C TYR A 59 -1.74 8.72 -8.97
N PHE A 60 -0.90 7.85 -9.51
CA PHE A 60 0.48 7.70 -9.05
C PHE A 60 1.34 8.94 -9.30
N GLU A 61 1.15 9.64 -10.40
CA GLU A 61 1.87 10.90 -10.64
C GLU A 61 1.45 12.01 -9.66
N ARG A 62 0.18 12.05 -9.27
CA ARG A 62 -0.35 13.00 -8.29
C ARG A 62 0.14 12.69 -6.88
N THR A 63 0.02 11.45 -6.43
CA THR A 63 0.46 11.01 -5.08
C THR A 63 1.97 11.11 -4.89
N ARG A 64 2.73 11.22 -5.97
CA ARG A 64 4.16 11.52 -5.93
C ARG A 64 4.47 12.84 -5.22
N HIS A 65 3.58 13.81 -5.26
CA HIS A 65 3.74 15.09 -4.57
C HIS A 65 3.23 15.07 -3.13
N GLU A 66 2.36 14.12 -2.83
CA GLU A 66 1.70 13.98 -1.51
C GLU A 66 2.44 13.04 -0.56
N GLU A 67 3.58 12.44 -1.01
CA GLU A 67 4.41 11.50 -0.23
C GLU A 67 3.64 10.33 0.41
N CYS A 68 2.44 10.02 -0.11
CA CYS A 68 1.60 8.94 0.41
C CYS A 68 1.96 7.56 -0.16
N ILE A 69 2.87 7.49 -1.12
CA ILE A 69 3.33 6.25 -1.75
C ILE A 69 4.84 6.13 -1.63
N TYR A 70 5.29 4.92 -1.29
CA TYR A 70 6.69 4.55 -1.23
C TYR A 70 6.97 3.41 -2.21
N SER A 71 7.76 3.69 -3.23
CA SER A 71 8.25 2.69 -4.18
C SER A 71 9.29 1.79 -3.55
N ILE A 72 9.23 0.49 -3.85
CA ILE A 72 10.09 -0.54 -3.29
C ILE A 72 11.10 -1.01 -4.33
N PHE A 73 12.39 -0.94 -3.97
CA PHE A 73 13.50 -1.43 -4.77
C PHE A 73 14.37 -2.37 -3.93
N PRO A 74 14.75 -3.56 -4.43
CA PRO A 74 15.82 -4.35 -3.81
C PRO A 74 17.15 -3.57 -3.87
N LYS A 75 18.01 -3.76 -2.89
CA LYS A 75 19.38 -3.24 -2.90
C LYS A 75 20.34 -4.09 -3.73
N ASP A 76 19.85 -4.77 -4.73
CA ASP A 76 20.67 -5.49 -5.70
C ASP A 76 21.21 -4.50 -6.74
N PRO A 77 22.37 -4.76 -7.39
CA PRO A 77 22.96 -3.85 -8.38
C PRO A 77 22.05 -3.42 -9.52
N MET A 78 20.97 -4.10 -9.75
CA MET A 78 20.01 -3.78 -10.83
C MET A 78 18.81 -2.93 -10.42
N GLU A 79 18.65 -2.51 -9.17
CA GLU A 79 17.59 -1.63 -8.63
C GLU A 79 16.29 -1.61 -9.46
N GLU A 80 15.60 -2.75 -9.52
CA GLU A 80 14.34 -2.86 -10.24
C GLU A 80 13.18 -2.46 -9.32
N PHE A 81 12.21 -1.69 -9.85
CA PHE A 81 10.97 -1.43 -9.12
C PHE A 81 10.18 -2.72 -8.97
N ILE A 82 9.89 -3.13 -7.73
CA ILE A 82 9.21 -4.39 -7.42
C ILE A 82 7.86 -4.24 -6.74
N GLY A 83 7.45 -3.04 -6.40
CA GLY A 83 6.18 -2.81 -5.73
C GLY A 83 6.12 -1.50 -4.96
N TYR A 84 5.07 -1.32 -4.17
CA TYR A 84 4.87 -0.12 -3.38
C TYR A 84 4.17 -0.40 -2.05
N VAL A 85 4.28 0.55 -1.14
CA VAL A 85 3.40 0.74 0.03
C VAL A 85 2.81 2.14 -0.08
N GLY A 86 1.49 2.25 -0.01
CA GLY A 86 0.78 3.50 -0.09
C GLY A 86 -0.16 3.71 1.09
N PHE A 87 -0.63 4.95 1.23
CA PHE A 87 -1.64 5.34 2.20
C PHE A 87 -2.61 6.28 1.53
N HIS A 88 -3.88 6.03 1.69
CA HIS A 88 -4.91 6.94 1.24
C HIS A 88 -5.82 7.33 2.40
N ARG A 89 -6.38 8.53 2.31
CA ARG A 89 -7.27 9.06 3.31
C ARG A 89 -8.70 8.69 2.96
N GLU A 90 -9.37 8.03 3.88
CA GLU A 90 -10.77 7.71 3.79
C GLU A 90 -11.67 8.93 4.02
N LEU A 91 -12.93 8.86 3.61
CA LEU A 91 -13.92 9.94 3.78
C LEU A 91 -14.12 10.34 5.24
N ASN A 92 -13.96 9.43 6.17
CA ASN A 92 -14.07 9.67 7.62
C ASN A 92 -12.79 10.30 8.21
N GLY A 93 -11.75 10.51 7.41
CA GLY A 93 -10.49 11.09 7.82
C GLY A 93 -9.41 10.10 8.25
N ASP A 94 -9.75 8.82 8.38
CA ASP A 94 -8.79 7.76 8.68
C ASP A 94 -7.83 7.50 7.51
N TYR A 95 -6.71 6.84 7.80
CA TYR A 95 -5.75 6.42 6.78
C TYR A 95 -5.77 4.91 6.60
N GLU A 96 -5.86 4.48 5.35
CA GLU A 96 -5.80 3.09 4.95
C GLU A 96 -4.48 2.77 4.25
N ILE A 97 -3.83 1.66 4.65
CA ILE A 97 -2.61 1.18 4.01
C ILE A 97 -2.96 0.29 2.82
N GLU A 98 -2.28 0.53 1.72
CA GLU A 98 -2.28 -0.35 0.56
C GLU A 98 -0.86 -0.82 0.25
N PHE A 99 -0.72 -1.99 -0.34
CA PHE A 99 0.60 -2.51 -0.72
C PHE A 99 0.51 -3.49 -1.88
N TYR A 100 1.57 -3.51 -2.66
CA TYR A 100 1.73 -4.45 -3.76
C TYR A 100 3.19 -4.89 -3.87
N ILE A 101 3.39 -6.18 -4.19
CA ILE A 101 4.68 -6.75 -4.60
C ILE A 101 4.48 -7.58 -5.85
N ALA A 102 5.31 -7.32 -6.86
CA ALA A 102 5.35 -8.05 -8.11
C ALA A 102 5.51 -9.56 -7.88
N LYS A 103 4.79 -10.36 -8.68
CA LYS A 103 4.68 -11.81 -8.51
C LYS A 103 6.01 -12.52 -8.31
N ASN A 104 7.04 -12.18 -9.08
CA ASN A 104 8.37 -12.79 -9.00
C ASN A 104 9.16 -12.45 -7.72
N TYR A 105 8.68 -11.46 -6.94
CA TYR A 105 9.31 -10.99 -5.71
C TYR A 105 8.52 -11.35 -4.46
N ARG A 106 7.36 -12.01 -4.60
CA ARG A 106 6.55 -12.49 -3.48
C ARG A 106 7.23 -13.60 -2.68
N ARG A 107 6.75 -13.84 -1.46
CA ARG A 107 7.25 -14.89 -0.54
C ARG A 107 8.72 -14.73 -0.11
N LYS A 108 9.36 -13.60 -0.41
CA LYS A 108 10.73 -13.28 -0.01
C LYS A 108 10.81 -12.35 1.21
N GLY A 109 9.65 -11.97 1.79
CA GLY A 109 9.54 -11.09 2.95
C GLY A 109 9.69 -9.61 2.64
N TYR A 110 9.76 -9.21 1.37
CA TYR A 110 9.94 -7.80 0.96
C TYR A 110 8.78 -6.92 1.38
N CYS A 111 7.53 -7.37 1.20
CA CYS A 111 6.35 -6.61 1.59
C CYS A 111 6.32 -6.35 3.10
N GLU A 112 6.59 -7.37 3.91
CA GLU A 112 6.69 -7.24 5.37
C GLU A 112 7.74 -6.22 5.79
N GLU A 113 8.93 -6.31 5.21
CA GLU A 113 10.04 -5.39 5.50
C GLU A 113 9.69 -3.95 5.12
N ALA A 114 9.08 -3.74 3.95
CA ALA A 114 8.64 -2.44 3.47
C ALA A 114 7.53 -1.84 4.36
N CYS A 115 6.45 -2.59 4.59
CA CYS A 115 5.35 -2.11 5.43
C CYS A 115 5.82 -1.75 6.83
N LYS A 116 6.61 -2.61 7.51
CA LYS A 116 7.14 -2.31 8.84
C LYS A 116 8.01 -1.05 8.86
N ALA A 117 8.82 -0.83 7.83
CA ALA A 117 9.68 0.34 7.74
C ALA A 117 8.87 1.62 7.59
N VAL A 118 7.86 1.61 6.69
CA VAL A 118 7.02 2.79 6.41
C VAL A 118 6.08 3.07 7.57
N ILE A 119 5.42 2.06 8.17
CA ILE A 119 4.57 2.22 9.35
C ILE A 119 5.37 2.86 10.49
N LYS A 120 6.57 2.36 10.78
CA LYS A 120 7.43 2.96 11.81
C LYS A 120 7.75 4.43 11.54
N GLN A 121 7.98 4.79 10.29
CA GLN A 121 8.24 6.18 9.92
C GLN A 121 6.99 7.04 10.15
N ILE A 122 5.84 6.59 9.71
CA ILE A 122 4.58 7.33 9.80
C ILE A 122 4.16 7.59 11.24
N PHE A 123 4.27 6.59 12.11
CA PHE A 123 3.95 6.77 13.53
C PHE A 123 4.99 7.63 14.26
N GLY A 124 6.25 7.63 13.82
CA GLY A 124 7.31 8.45 14.41
C GLY A 124 7.39 9.88 13.89
N GLU A 125 7.13 10.07 12.61
CA GLU A 125 7.37 11.35 11.90
C GLU A 125 6.07 11.93 11.30
N GLY A 126 5.00 11.13 11.18
CA GLY A 126 3.76 11.49 10.51
C GLY A 126 3.80 11.28 8.99
N LEU A 127 2.66 11.52 8.36
CA LEU A 127 2.51 11.59 6.90
C LEU A 127 2.71 13.02 6.43
N SER A 128 3.48 13.20 5.36
CA SER A 128 3.56 14.49 4.68
C SER A 128 2.52 14.53 3.56
N VAL A 129 1.54 15.41 3.71
CA VAL A 129 0.45 15.61 2.75
C VAL A 129 0.33 17.10 2.47
N ASP A 130 0.44 17.50 1.20
CA ASP A 130 0.33 18.91 0.79
C ASP A 130 1.20 19.87 1.63
N HIS A 131 2.45 19.47 1.89
CA HIS A 131 3.41 20.19 2.74
C HIS A 131 3.05 20.29 4.23
N ASN A 132 1.99 19.60 4.67
CA ASN A 132 1.60 19.50 6.07
C ASN A 132 2.03 18.16 6.65
N GLN A 133 2.50 18.18 7.90
CA GLN A 133 2.81 16.96 8.63
C GLN A 133 1.58 16.53 9.43
N ILE A 134 1.05 15.34 9.12
CA ILE A 134 -0.13 14.77 9.76
C ILE A 134 0.31 13.60 10.63
N MET A 135 0.14 13.73 11.92
CA MET A 135 0.39 12.63 12.86
C MET A 135 -0.72 11.58 12.72
N VAL A 136 -0.31 10.32 12.66
CA VAL A 136 -1.21 9.17 12.50
C VAL A 136 -1.07 8.30 13.74
N ASP A 137 -2.18 8.08 14.43
CA ASP A 137 -2.28 7.23 15.62
C ASP A 137 -2.89 5.85 15.33
N ARG A 138 -3.56 5.74 14.20
CA ARG A 138 -4.23 4.52 13.74
C ARG A 138 -4.16 4.36 12.22
N LEU A 139 -3.95 3.13 11.77
CA LEU A 139 -4.06 2.75 10.36
C LEU A 139 -5.10 1.66 10.18
N TYR A 140 -5.79 1.71 9.06
CA TYR A 140 -6.69 0.66 8.63
C TYR A 140 -6.11 -0.11 7.46
N ALA A 141 -6.62 -1.31 7.26
CA ALA A 141 -6.40 -2.12 6.07
C ALA A 141 -7.68 -2.89 5.78
N THR A 142 -8.16 -2.81 4.55
CA THR A 142 -9.31 -3.56 4.07
C THR A 142 -8.87 -4.55 3.00
N THR A 143 -9.31 -5.79 3.09
CA THR A 143 -8.98 -6.80 2.09
C THR A 143 -10.09 -7.83 1.95
N LEU A 144 -10.21 -8.45 0.77
CA LEU A 144 -11.14 -9.53 0.55
C LEU A 144 -10.89 -10.69 1.54
N THR A 145 -11.96 -11.31 2.03
CA THR A 145 -11.86 -12.46 2.96
C THR A 145 -11.08 -13.63 2.39
N GLU A 146 -11.07 -13.79 1.08
CA GLU A 146 -10.32 -14.83 0.37
C GLU A 146 -8.85 -14.47 0.12
N ASN A 147 -8.44 -13.21 0.33
CA ASN A 147 -7.05 -12.78 0.18
C ASN A 147 -6.20 -13.18 1.39
N THR A 148 -6.11 -14.48 1.63
CA THR A 148 -5.36 -15.07 2.75
C THR A 148 -3.91 -14.54 2.84
N PRO A 149 -3.15 -14.38 1.73
CA PRO A 149 -1.80 -13.84 1.82
C PRO A 149 -1.72 -12.43 2.40
N ALA A 150 -2.66 -11.53 2.05
CA ALA A 150 -2.71 -10.18 2.61
C ALA A 150 -3.10 -10.21 4.09
N ILE A 151 -4.10 -11.02 4.46
CA ILE A 151 -4.55 -11.17 5.85
C ILE A 151 -3.41 -11.69 6.76
N GLU A 152 -2.67 -12.70 6.30
CA GLU A 152 -1.53 -13.23 7.04
C GLU A 152 -0.40 -12.19 7.19
N LEU A 153 -0.12 -11.44 6.13
CA LEU A 153 0.86 -10.36 6.19
C LEU A 153 0.43 -9.27 7.17
N LEU A 154 -0.81 -8.80 7.09
CA LEU A 154 -1.36 -7.79 7.99
C LEU A 154 -1.24 -8.22 9.46
N LYS A 155 -1.65 -9.45 9.80
CA LYS A 155 -1.46 -10.00 11.14
C LYS A 155 0.01 -10.02 11.58
N LYS A 156 0.90 -10.43 10.69
CA LYS A 156 2.35 -10.52 10.96
C LYS A 156 3.01 -9.16 11.20
N ILE A 157 2.49 -8.11 10.59
CA ILE A 157 2.97 -6.73 10.81
C ILE A 157 2.28 -6.00 11.96
N GLY A 158 1.28 -6.64 12.59
CA GLY A 158 0.66 -6.15 13.82
C GLY A 158 -0.80 -5.69 13.69
N PHE A 159 -1.40 -5.80 12.51
CA PHE A 159 -2.82 -5.52 12.33
C PHE A 159 -3.69 -6.59 13.00
N HIS A 160 -4.80 -6.18 13.55
CA HIS A 160 -5.80 -7.04 14.16
C HIS A 160 -7.21 -6.53 13.83
N LYS A 161 -8.24 -7.32 14.09
CA LYS A 161 -9.62 -6.84 13.98
C LYS A 161 -9.88 -5.81 15.06
N ASP A 162 -10.61 -4.75 14.73
CA ASP A 162 -11.03 -3.73 15.69
C ASP A 162 -11.88 -4.37 16.80
N ASN A 163 -12.86 -5.16 16.39
CA ASN A 163 -13.61 -6.00 17.31
C ASN A 163 -13.48 -7.47 16.85
N PRO A 164 -12.96 -8.39 17.70
CA PRO A 164 -12.81 -9.81 17.34
C PRO A 164 -14.11 -10.51 16.93
N LYS A 165 -15.26 -9.97 17.37
CA LYS A 165 -16.60 -10.52 17.05
C LYS A 165 -17.14 -10.04 15.70
N ASP A 166 -16.52 -9.02 15.09
CA ASP A 166 -16.99 -8.49 13.81
C ASP A 166 -16.76 -9.52 12.70
N GLY A 167 -17.84 -9.76 11.96
CA GLY A 167 -17.81 -10.54 10.74
C GLY A 167 -17.24 -9.76 9.55
N PRO A 168 -17.21 -10.39 8.37
CA PRO A 168 -16.90 -9.68 7.14
C PRO A 168 -17.91 -8.56 6.89
N ILE A 169 -17.43 -7.45 6.34
CA ILE A 169 -18.24 -6.33 5.86
C ILE A 169 -18.47 -6.55 4.37
N LEU A 170 -19.67 -6.25 3.89
CA LEU A 170 -19.98 -6.28 2.47
C LEU A 170 -19.66 -4.91 1.86
N VAL A 171 -18.81 -4.87 0.88
CA VAL A 171 -18.47 -3.64 0.15
C VAL A 171 -18.72 -3.83 -1.34
N MET A 172 -19.09 -2.74 -2.00
CA MET A 172 -19.14 -2.70 -3.46
C MET A 172 -17.70 -2.61 -3.96
N GLN A 173 -17.34 -3.54 -4.84
CA GLN A 173 -16.01 -3.57 -5.44
C GLN A 173 -16.12 -3.34 -6.94
N GLY A 174 -15.29 -2.47 -7.46
CA GLY A 174 -15.19 -2.13 -8.88
C GLY A 174 -15.60 -0.70 -9.19
N PHE A 175 -15.16 -0.22 -10.35
CA PHE A 175 -15.67 1.02 -10.93
C PHE A 175 -17.10 0.76 -11.41
N ILE A 176 -18.02 1.68 -11.11
CA ILE A 176 -19.35 1.66 -11.66
C ILE A 176 -19.22 2.00 -13.15
N ASP A 177 -19.14 0.98 -13.99
CA ASP A 177 -19.38 1.12 -15.41
C ASP A 177 -20.90 0.97 -15.58
N GLU A 178 -21.55 1.88 -16.30
CA GLU A 178 -23.01 1.97 -16.39
C GLU A 178 -23.68 0.65 -16.84
N ASP A 179 -22.91 -0.27 -17.43
CA ASP A 179 -23.38 -1.54 -17.97
C ASP A 179 -22.93 -2.80 -17.17
N LYS A 180 -22.25 -2.68 -16.03
CA LYS A 180 -21.76 -3.82 -15.26
C LYS A 180 -22.51 -4.04 -13.95
N GLU A 181 -22.78 -5.31 -13.65
CA GLU A 181 -23.31 -5.73 -12.36
C GLU A 181 -22.41 -5.28 -11.21
N ILE A 182 -23.02 -4.72 -10.16
CA ILE A 182 -22.33 -4.33 -8.94
C ILE A 182 -21.85 -5.59 -8.23
N ASN A 183 -20.56 -5.80 -8.18
CA ASN A 183 -19.98 -6.89 -7.39
C ASN A 183 -19.95 -6.49 -5.91
N ILE A 184 -20.67 -7.26 -5.09
CA ILE A 184 -20.63 -7.13 -3.63
C ILE A 184 -19.70 -8.20 -3.09
N CYS A 185 -18.60 -7.78 -2.47
CA CYS A 185 -17.59 -8.69 -1.95
C CYS A 185 -17.44 -8.59 -0.44
N PRO A 186 -17.26 -9.74 0.25
CA PRO A 186 -16.97 -9.73 1.67
C PRO A 186 -15.51 -9.32 1.92
N VAL A 187 -15.32 -8.32 2.77
CA VAL A 187 -13.99 -7.85 3.17
C VAL A 187 -13.79 -7.95 4.67
N ILE A 188 -12.56 -8.02 5.09
CA ILE A 188 -12.14 -7.87 6.49
C ILE A 188 -11.48 -6.51 6.63
N LYS A 189 -11.96 -5.71 7.58
CA LYS A 189 -11.28 -4.49 8.04
C LYS A 189 -10.40 -4.84 9.24
N MET A 190 -9.16 -4.38 9.19
CA MET A 190 -8.17 -4.57 10.25
C MET A 190 -7.57 -3.23 10.65
N ILE A 191 -7.13 -3.12 11.89
CA ILE A 191 -6.53 -1.91 12.43
C ILE A 191 -5.12 -2.18 12.94
N TYR A 192 -4.30 -1.15 12.89
CA TYR A 192 -2.99 -1.08 13.53
C TYR A 192 -2.95 0.21 14.38
N GLU A 193 -2.59 0.04 15.64
CA GLU A 193 -2.37 1.14 16.57
C GLU A 193 -0.98 0.97 17.20
N GLU A 194 -0.25 2.05 17.34
CA GLU A 194 0.98 1.98 18.11
C GLU A 194 0.61 1.75 19.58
N LYS A 195 1.11 0.66 20.16
CA LYS A 195 0.93 0.43 21.59
C LYS A 195 1.58 1.59 22.30
N SER A 196 0.76 2.46 22.91
CA SER A 196 1.26 3.45 23.84
C SER A 196 2.11 2.71 24.88
N MET A 197 3.41 2.98 24.89
CA MET A 197 4.25 2.54 25.99
C MET A 197 3.70 3.28 27.23
N CYS A 198 2.87 2.59 28.01
CA CYS A 198 2.56 3.03 29.37
C CYS A 198 3.91 3.03 30.11
N THR A 199 4.45 4.22 30.29
CA THR A 199 5.55 4.53 31.21
C THR A 199 5.09 4.37 32.63
#